data_871c301c412d3751b09c5879f6ef09c1
#
_entry.id   871c301c412d3751b09c5879f6ef09c1
#
_cell.length_a   1.000
_cell.length_b   1.000
_cell.length_c   1.000
_cell.angle_alpha   90.00
_cell.angle_beta   90.00
_cell.angle_gamma   90.00
#
_symmetry.space_group_name_H-M   'P 1'
#
loop_
_entity.id
_entity.type
_entity.pdbx_description
1 polymer ?
#
loop_
_entity_poly.entity_id
_entity_poly.type
_entity_poly.pdbx_seq_one_letter_code
_entity_poly.pdbx_strand_id
1 'polypeptide(L)'
;VIAGRIANRLNLGGTNCTVDAACASSLSAMKMAISDLLEYRADMMIAGGVDADNSPMMYMCFSKTPAFTSGENPRPFDQDSGGVMIGEGLGMVVLKRLEDAQRDGDRVYALIKGIGASSDGKFKSIYAPRSSGQAKALKRAYEDANVEPLSIGLLEAHGTGTDAGDLAEFEGLKEIFNSDKAKNSDYPNYQHIALGSIKSQIGH
;
A
#
# COMPACT_ATOMS: atom_id res chain seq x y z
N VAL A 1 4.31 -20.80 -7.79
CA VAL A 1 3.74 -21.21 -9.11
C VAL A 1 2.46 -20.47 -9.51
N ILE A 2 1.89 -19.57 -8.68
CA ILE A 2 0.64 -18.83 -8.99
C ILE A 2 0.83 -17.99 -10.25
N ALA A 3 1.82 -17.09 -10.25
CA ALA A 3 2.11 -16.23 -11.39
C ALA A 3 2.40 -17.02 -12.68
N GLY A 4 3.16 -18.11 -12.58
CA GLY A 4 3.43 -18.99 -13.73
C GLY A 4 2.18 -19.69 -14.30
N ARG A 5 1.20 -20.01 -13.44
CA ARG A 5 -0.11 -20.55 -13.91
C ARG A 5 -0.91 -19.49 -14.66
N ILE A 6 -0.91 -18.27 -14.19
CA ILE A 6 -1.58 -17.14 -14.88
C ILE A 6 -0.90 -16.91 -16.23
N ALA A 7 0.43 -16.81 -16.24
CA ALA A 7 1.20 -16.62 -17.48
C ALA A 7 0.93 -17.73 -18.50
N ASN A 8 0.91 -18.99 -18.07
CA ASN A 8 0.60 -20.13 -18.95
C ASN A 8 -0.84 -20.06 -19.51
N ARG A 9 -1.83 -19.74 -18.66
CA ARG A 9 -3.23 -19.69 -19.08
C ARG A 9 -3.53 -18.56 -20.04
N LEU A 10 -2.88 -17.41 -19.85
CA LEU A 10 -3.09 -16.22 -20.67
C LEU A 10 -2.06 -16.04 -21.78
N ASN A 11 -1.17 -17.03 -21.97
CA ASN A 11 -0.09 -16.99 -22.97
C ASN A 11 0.79 -15.74 -22.84
N LEU A 12 1.18 -15.41 -21.60
CA LEU A 12 2.04 -14.26 -21.31
C LEU A 12 3.52 -14.68 -21.33
N GLY A 13 4.34 -13.94 -22.06
CA GLY A 13 5.75 -14.28 -22.29
C GLY A 13 6.76 -13.51 -21.43
N GLY A 14 6.29 -12.56 -20.61
CA GLY A 14 7.15 -11.74 -19.75
C GLY A 14 7.59 -12.44 -18.47
N THR A 15 8.41 -11.72 -17.68
CA THR A 15 8.81 -12.17 -16.34
C THR A 15 7.58 -12.44 -15.48
N ASN A 16 7.59 -13.57 -14.77
CA ASN A 16 6.55 -13.88 -13.80
C ASN A 16 7.16 -14.39 -12.50
N CYS A 17 6.71 -13.86 -11.39
CA CYS A 17 7.17 -14.23 -10.05
C CYS A 17 6.10 -13.99 -8.99
N THR A 18 6.27 -14.64 -7.86
CA THR A 18 5.51 -14.35 -6.64
C THR A 18 6.45 -13.61 -5.69
N VAL A 19 5.96 -12.53 -5.11
CA VAL A 19 6.72 -11.66 -4.20
C VAL A 19 6.14 -11.80 -2.81
N ASP A 20 6.99 -11.92 -1.82
CA ASP A 20 6.62 -11.83 -0.42
C ASP A 20 7.35 -10.65 0.25
N ALA A 21 6.57 -9.70 0.69
CA ALA A 21 6.97 -8.57 1.52
C ALA A 21 5.92 -8.33 2.61
N ALA A 22 5.32 -9.41 3.12
CA ALA A 22 4.21 -9.40 4.06
C ALA A 22 3.08 -8.46 3.57
N CYS A 23 2.58 -7.57 4.42
CA CYS A 23 1.49 -6.63 4.06
C CYS A 23 1.81 -5.72 2.86
N ALA A 24 3.08 -5.56 2.49
CA ALA A 24 3.50 -4.75 1.35
C ALA A 24 3.69 -5.56 0.05
N SER A 25 3.30 -6.83 0.00
CA SER A 25 3.57 -7.72 -1.15
C SER A 25 2.96 -7.21 -2.45
N SER A 26 1.68 -6.79 -2.44
CA SER A 26 1.00 -6.30 -3.65
C SER A 26 1.64 -5.02 -4.20
N LEU A 27 1.98 -4.06 -3.34
CA LEU A 27 2.66 -2.82 -3.75
C LEU A 27 4.10 -3.09 -4.21
N SER A 28 4.79 -4.07 -3.63
CA SER A 28 6.12 -4.50 -4.08
C SER A 28 6.05 -5.15 -5.46
N ALA A 29 5.04 -5.99 -5.71
CA ALA A 29 4.79 -6.57 -7.04
C ALA A 29 4.50 -5.47 -8.08
N MET A 30 3.67 -4.48 -7.73
CA MET A 30 3.40 -3.32 -8.60
C MET A 30 4.67 -2.53 -8.90
N LYS A 31 5.52 -2.30 -7.89
CA LYS A 31 6.80 -1.60 -8.09
C LYS A 31 7.70 -2.34 -9.09
N MET A 32 7.81 -3.66 -8.97
CA MET A 32 8.59 -4.47 -9.92
C MET A 32 8.01 -4.39 -11.34
N ALA A 33 6.69 -4.51 -11.46
CA ALA A 33 6.00 -4.40 -12.75
C ALA A 33 6.20 -3.01 -13.40
N ILE A 34 6.14 -1.94 -12.61
CA ILE A 34 6.40 -0.57 -13.08
C ILE A 34 7.85 -0.45 -13.57
N SER A 35 8.83 -1.02 -12.87
CA SER A 35 10.22 -1.00 -13.31
C SER A 35 10.40 -1.68 -14.67
N ASP A 36 9.81 -2.87 -14.87
CA ASP A 36 9.88 -3.58 -16.15
C ASP A 36 9.22 -2.77 -17.29
N LEU A 37 8.12 -2.08 -17.03
CA LEU A 37 7.47 -1.20 -18.01
C LEU A 37 8.33 0.01 -18.36
N LEU A 38 8.89 0.71 -17.37
CA LEU A 38 9.72 1.91 -17.58
C LEU A 38 11.05 1.59 -18.25
N GLU A 39 11.57 0.38 -18.03
CA GLU A 39 12.78 -0.11 -18.70
C GLU A 39 12.49 -0.76 -20.08
N TYR A 40 11.23 -0.69 -20.56
CA TYR A 40 10.81 -1.27 -21.84
C TYR A 40 11.07 -2.77 -21.97
N ARG A 41 11.13 -3.50 -20.85
CA ARG A 41 11.25 -4.97 -20.85
C ARG A 41 9.91 -5.67 -21.09
N ALA A 42 8.82 -4.96 -20.85
CA ALA A 42 7.45 -5.41 -21.10
C ALA A 42 6.61 -4.27 -21.66
N ASP A 43 5.58 -4.62 -22.43
CA ASP A 43 4.61 -3.66 -22.96
C ASP A 43 3.40 -3.52 -22.03
N MET A 44 3.11 -4.55 -21.28
CA MET A 44 2.00 -4.62 -20.35
C MET A 44 2.34 -5.60 -19.21
N MET A 45 1.94 -5.29 -17.99
CA MET A 45 2.16 -6.12 -16.81
C MET A 45 0.87 -6.33 -16.04
N ILE A 46 0.70 -7.52 -15.48
CA ILE A 46 -0.37 -7.84 -14.52
C ILE A 46 0.26 -7.90 -13.14
N ALA A 47 -0.21 -7.10 -12.22
CA ALA A 47 0.29 -7.06 -10.85
C ALA A 47 -0.84 -6.96 -9.85
N GLY A 48 -0.63 -7.43 -8.64
CA GLY A 48 -1.62 -7.35 -7.58
C GLY A 48 -1.30 -8.23 -6.39
N GLY A 49 -2.30 -8.56 -5.62
CA GLY A 49 -2.19 -9.41 -4.46
C GLY A 49 -3.36 -10.37 -4.31
N VAL A 50 -3.10 -11.43 -3.59
CA VAL A 50 -4.10 -12.42 -3.18
C VAL A 50 -3.80 -12.84 -1.74
N ASP A 51 -4.81 -12.86 -0.93
CA ASP A 51 -4.85 -13.56 0.35
C ASP A 51 -6.12 -14.39 0.40
N ALA A 52 -5.97 -15.68 0.60
CA ALA A 52 -7.06 -16.65 0.62
C ALA A 52 -6.77 -17.78 1.64
N ASP A 53 -6.05 -17.44 2.71
CA ASP A 53 -5.66 -18.40 3.75
C ASP A 53 -6.05 -17.92 5.16
N ASN A 54 -7.34 -17.83 5.42
CA ASN A 54 -7.87 -17.65 6.77
C ASN A 54 -8.00 -19.00 7.51
N SER A 55 -6.94 -19.82 7.42
CA SER A 55 -6.90 -21.11 8.09
C SER A 55 -6.77 -20.99 9.61
N PRO A 56 -7.15 -22.04 10.38
CA PRO A 56 -6.92 -22.08 11.81
C PRO A 56 -5.45 -21.83 12.19
N MET A 57 -4.50 -22.23 11.33
CA MET A 57 -3.09 -22.00 11.56
C MET A 57 -2.74 -20.51 11.51
N MET A 58 -3.26 -19.78 10.54
CA MET A 58 -3.07 -18.32 10.44
C MET A 58 -3.67 -17.61 11.66
N TYR A 59 -4.90 -17.97 12.06
CA TYR A 59 -5.48 -17.43 13.29
C TYR A 59 -4.64 -17.73 14.54
N MET A 60 -4.09 -18.93 14.65
CA MET A 60 -3.20 -19.29 15.77
C MET A 60 -1.90 -18.48 15.75
N CYS A 61 -1.31 -18.26 14.59
CA CYS A 61 -0.10 -17.43 14.45
C CYS A 61 -0.35 -15.99 14.89
N PHE A 62 -1.40 -15.36 14.38
CA PHE A 62 -1.76 -13.99 14.74
C PHE A 62 -2.27 -13.85 16.18
N SER A 63 -2.92 -14.87 16.75
CA SER A 63 -3.36 -14.86 18.14
C SER A 63 -2.20 -14.86 19.14
N LYS A 64 -1.03 -15.36 18.72
CA LYS A 64 0.19 -15.35 19.55
C LYS A 64 0.91 -14.00 19.57
N THR A 65 0.67 -13.18 18.58
CA THR A 65 0.98 -11.75 18.59
C THR A 65 -0.31 -11.04 19.01
N PRO A 66 -0.33 -10.18 20.03
CA PRO A 66 -1.56 -9.52 20.47
C PRO A 66 -2.00 -8.45 19.44
N ALA A 67 -2.39 -8.91 18.26
CA ALA A 67 -2.68 -8.08 17.09
C ALA A 67 -4.16 -8.09 16.68
N PHE A 68 -4.93 -9.12 17.11
CA PHE A 68 -6.34 -9.21 16.76
C PHE A 68 -7.21 -8.27 17.59
N THR A 69 -8.19 -7.67 16.92
CA THR A 69 -9.28 -6.98 17.62
C THR A 69 -10.13 -7.97 18.43
N SER A 70 -10.56 -7.55 19.62
CA SER A 70 -11.58 -8.24 20.39
C SER A 70 -12.99 -7.77 20.01
N GLY A 71 -13.11 -6.74 19.18
CA GLY A 71 -14.38 -6.18 18.71
C GLY A 71 -14.88 -6.86 17.43
N GLU A 72 -16.10 -6.53 17.07
CA GLU A 72 -16.74 -7.06 15.85
C GLU A 72 -16.19 -6.43 14.56
N ASN A 73 -15.62 -5.22 14.65
CA ASN A 73 -15.13 -4.46 13.51
C ASN A 73 -13.76 -3.86 13.79
N PRO A 74 -12.85 -3.84 12.81
CA PRO A 74 -11.61 -3.10 12.91
C PRO A 74 -11.89 -1.59 12.88
N ARG A 75 -11.14 -0.82 13.68
CA ARG A 75 -11.31 0.63 13.84
C ARG A 75 -9.99 1.35 13.64
N PRO A 76 -9.50 1.49 12.40
CA PRO A 76 -8.27 2.23 12.13
C PRO A 76 -8.34 3.66 12.66
N PHE A 77 -7.29 4.08 13.35
CA PHE A 77 -7.13 5.43 13.93
C PHE A 77 -8.16 5.85 14.98
N ASP A 78 -8.98 4.92 15.47
CA ASP A 78 -9.94 5.18 16.55
C ASP A 78 -9.27 4.94 17.91
N GLN A 79 -9.64 5.72 18.93
CA GLN A 79 -9.14 5.51 20.30
C GLN A 79 -9.57 4.15 20.90
N ASP A 80 -10.67 3.59 20.41
CA ASP A 80 -11.18 2.27 20.78
C ASP A 80 -10.70 1.18 19.82
N SER A 81 -9.63 1.46 19.06
CA SER A 81 -9.00 0.48 18.18
C SER A 81 -8.48 -0.69 19.01
N GLY A 82 -8.78 -1.90 18.62
CA GLY A 82 -8.43 -3.10 19.39
C GLY A 82 -7.59 -4.11 18.65
N GLY A 83 -7.14 -3.76 17.45
CA GLY A 83 -6.32 -4.65 16.63
C GLY A 83 -6.88 -4.91 15.23
N VAL A 84 -6.24 -5.83 14.54
CA VAL A 84 -6.54 -6.19 13.15
C VAL A 84 -7.64 -7.27 13.09
N MET A 85 -8.41 -7.26 12.03
CA MET A 85 -9.24 -8.38 11.60
C MET A 85 -8.71 -8.86 10.25
N ILE A 86 -8.35 -10.13 10.14
CA ILE A 86 -7.88 -10.69 8.86
C ILE A 86 -9.06 -10.94 7.93
N GLY A 87 -8.85 -10.65 6.64
CA GLY A 87 -9.80 -10.87 5.58
C GLY A 87 -9.20 -11.72 4.47
N GLU A 88 -10.04 -12.16 3.53
CA GLU A 88 -9.60 -12.79 2.30
C GLU A 88 -9.96 -11.91 1.12
N GLY A 89 -9.10 -11.91 0.11
CA GLY A 89 -9.35 -11.12 -1.07
C GLY A 89 -8.35 -11.34 -2.19
N LEU A 90 -8.73 -10.86 -3.35
CA LEU A 90 -7.93 -10.89 -4.56
C LEU A 90 -8.12 -9.57 -5.29
N GLY A 91 -7.03 -8.90 -5.61
CA GLY A 91 -7.03 -7.70 -6.45
C GLY A 91 -5.89 -7.74 -7.44
N MET A 92 -6.20 -7.58 -8.72
CA MET A 92 -5.21 -7.52 -9.80
C MET A 92 -5.49 -6.32 -10.69
N VAL A 93 -4.42 -5.68 -11.15
CA VAL A 93 -4.48 -4.57 -12.10
C VAL A 93 -3.61 -4.88 -13.31
N VAL A 94 -4.04 -4.37 -14.45
CA VAL A 94 -3.22 -4.34 -15.67
C VAL A 94 -2.54 -2.98 -15.74
N LEU A 95 -1.23 -2.97 -15.82
CA LEU A 95 -0.38 -1.79 -15.90
C LEU A 95 0.19 -1.65 -17.32
N LYS A 96 0.20 -0.42 -17.81
CA LYS A 96 0.74 -0.08 -19.12
C LYS A 96 1.30 1.35 -19.10
N ARG A 97 2.33 1.65 -19.88
CA ARG A 97 2.76 3.04 -20.06
C ARG A 97 1.60 3.86 -20.64
N LEU A 98 1.43 5.09 -20.18
CA LEU A 98 0.30 5.95 -20.61
C LEU A 98 0.29 6.16 -22.12
N GLU A 99 1.43 6.42 -22.72
CA GLU A 99 1.59 6.62 -24.16
C GLU A 99 1.14 5.42 -24.99
N ASP A 100 1.46 4.20 -24.51
CA ASP A 100 1.03 2.96 -25.15
C ASP A 100 -0.47 2.73 -24.99
N ALA A 101 -1.01 2.99 -23.80
CA ALA A 101 -2.45 2.86 -23.56
C ALA A 101 -3.26 3.84 -24.43
N GLN A 102 -2.79 5.07 -24.59
CA GLN A 102 -3.41 6.08 -25.46
C GLN A 102 -3.33 5.70 -26.95
N ARG A 103 -2.15 5.25 -27.40
CA ARG A 103 -1.95 4.76 -28.77
C ARG A 103 -2.88 3.61 -29.12
N ASP A 104 -3.04 2.67 -28.18
CA ASP A 104 -3.80 1.44 -28.39
C ASP A 104 -5.29 1.60 -28.10
N GLY A 105 -5.73 2.78 -27.64
CA GLY A 105 -7.12 3.09 -27.33
C GLY A 105 -7.65 2.40 -26.07
N ASP A 106 -6.77 2.03 -25.14
CA ASP A 106 -7.14 1.35 -23.90
C ASP A 106 -7.86 2.30 -22.94
N ARG A 107 -8.79 1.74 -22.18
CA ARG A 107 -9.45 2.49 -21.11
C ARG A 107 -8.50 2.70 -19.94
N VAL A 108 -8.17 3.93 -19.62
CA VAL A 108 -7.36 4.31 -18.46
C VAL A 108 -8.29 4.64 -17.29
N TYR A 109 -8.18 3.88 -16.20
CA TYR A 109 -8.96 4.09 -14.97
C TYR A 109 -8.28 5.10 -14.03
N ALA A 110 -6.96 5.05 -13.94
CA ALA A 110 -6.16 5.93 -13.11
C ALA A 110 -4.71 5.95 -13.59
N LEU A 111 -3.95 6.94 -13.13
CA LEU A 111 -2.52 7.06 -13.39
C LEU A 111 -1.76 6.88 -12.08
N ILE A 112 -0.76 5.99 -12.09
CA ILE A 112 0.22 5.90 -11.01
C ILE A 112 1.29 6.96 -11.30
N LYS A 113 1.34 7.99 -10.47
CA LYS A 113 2.25 9.12 -10.64
C LYS A 113 3.64 8.84 -10.09
N GLY A 114 3.71 8.06 -9.03
CA GLY A 114 4.98 7.70 -8.41
C GLY A 114 4.80 6.57 -7.41
N ILE A 115 5.92 5.94 -7.05
CA ILE A 115 5.94 4.85 -6.08
C ILE A 115 7.19 4.93 -5.20
N GLY A 116 7.00 4.85 -3.89
CA GLY A 116 8.07 4.87 -2.91
C GLY A 116 8.09 3.63 -2.03
N ALA A 117 9.27 3.17 -1.70
CA ALA A 117 9.46 2.06 -0.77
C ALA A 117 10.62 2.34 0.19
N SER A 118 10.54 1.78 1.38
CA SER A 118 11.55 1.89 2.41
C SER A 118 11.58 0.63 3.26
N SER A 119 12.66 0.45 4.00
CA SER A 119 12.77 -0.52 5.08
C SER A 119 12.97 0.23 6.39
N ASP A 120 12.42 -0.30 7.47
CA ASP A 120 12.63 0.24 8.82
C ASP A 120 14.07 0.05 9.32
N GLY A 121 14.85 -0.83 8.66
CA GLY A 121 16.21 -1.14 9.06
C GLY A 121 16.26 -1.78 10.45
N LYS A 122 17.38 -1.60 11.15
CA LYS A 122 17.53 -2.07 12.53
C LYS A 122 16.79 -1.15 13.48
N PHE A 123 15.75 -1.66 14.16
CA PHE A 123 14.97 -0.96 15.18
C PHE A 123 14.70 -1.88 16.37
N LYS A 124 13.63 -1.67 17.14
CA LYS A 124 13.31 -2.42 18.37
C LYS A 124 13.12 -3.93 18.13
N SER A 125 12.30 -4.27 17.15
CA SER A 125 12.07 -5.66 16.73
C SER A 125 11.60 -5.69 15.27
N ILE A 126 11.55 -6.89 14.67
CA ILE A 126 11.06 -7.08 13.31
C ILE A 126 9.59 -6.65 13.12
N TYR A 127 8.80 -6.70 14.20
CA TYR A 127 7.37 -6.35 14.20
C TYR A 127 7.10 -4.91 14.64
N ALA A 128 8.11 -4.20 15.14
CA ALA A 128 7.92 -2.85 15.65
C ALA A 128 7.81 -1.84 14.50
N PRO A 129 6.67 -1.17 14.33
CA PRO A 129 6.51 -0.15 13.30
C PRO A 129 7.41 1.06 13.60
N ARG A 130 7.91 1.69 12.54
CA ARG A 130 8.80 2.85 12.62
C ARG A 130 8.30 4.00 11.77
N SER A 131 7.87 5.08 12.40
CA SER A 131 7.35 6.28 11.74
C SER A 131 8.30 6.87 10.70
N SER A 132 9.59 6.99 11.02
CA SER A 132 10.59 7.54 10.09
C SER A 132 10.84 6.64 8.86
N GLY A 133 10.63 5.33 8.95
CA GLY A 133 10.67 4.42 7.82
C GLY A 133 9.49 4.67 6.87
N GLN A 134 8.30 4.81 7.43
CA GLN A 134 7.08 5.12 6.68
C GLN A 134 7.17 6.51 6.04
N ALA A 135 7.56 7.53 6.77
CA ALA A 135 7.79 8.88 6.24
C ALA A 135 8.78 8.87 5.06
N LYS A 136 9.85 8.07 5.15
CA LYS A 136 10.82 7.93 4.07
C LYS A 136 10.21 7.30 2.79
N ALA A 137 9.32 6.32 2.94
CA ALA A 137 8.62 5.73 1.80
C ALA A 137 7.70 6.76 1.13
N LEU A 138 6.92 7.49 1.93
CA LEU A 138 6.04 8.57 1.45
C LEU A 138 6.83 9.67 0.74
N LYS A 139 7.91 10.16 1.35
CA LYS A 139 8.77 11.17 0.73
C LYS A 139 9.27 10.75 -0.63
N ARG A 140 9.76 9.52 -0.76
CA ARG A 140 10.20 8.95 -2.05
C ARG A 140 9.08 8.86 -3.07
N ALA A 141 7.87 8.50 -2.66
CA ALA A 141 6.73 8.42 -3.56
C ALA A 141 6.32 9.80 -4.09
N TYR A 142 6.30 10.83 -3.24
CA TYR A 142 6.00 12.20 -3.64
C TYR A 142 7.10 12.82 -4.51
N GLU A 143 8.37 12.53 -4.21
CA GLU A 143 9.51 12.95 -5.03
C GLU A 143 9.43 12.30 -6.43
N ASP A 144 9.18 10.99 -6.50
CA ASP A 144 9.03 10.24 -7.75
C ASP A 144 7.85 10.74 -8.58
N ALA A 145 6.72 11.03 -7.92
CA ALA A 145 5.52 11.56 -8.55
C ALA A 145 5.66 13.02 -9.01
N ASN A 146 6.62 13.76 -8.49
CA ASN A 146 6.72 15.22 -8.60
C ASN A 146 5.40 15.91 -8.22
N VAL A 147 4.83 15.50 -7.09
CA VAL A 147 3.54 15.99 -6.57
C VAL A 147 3.75 16.59 -5.17
N GLU A 148 3.18 17.75 -4.94
CA GLU A 148 3.20 18.36 -3.61
C GLU A 148 2.27 17.58 -2.66
N PRO A 149 2.73 17.10 -1.50
CA PRO A 149 1.91 16.31 -0.58
C PRO A 149 0.57 16.94 -0.20
N LEU A 150 0.55 18.26 -0.01
CA LEU A 150 -0.67 18.97 0.37
C LEU A 150 -1.70 19.13 -0.76
N SER A 151 -1.37 18.72 -1.98
CA SER A 151 -2.29 18.80 -3.12
C SER A 151 -3.24 17.62 -3.25
N ILE A 152 -3.10 16.57 -2.42
CA ILE A 152 -3.96 15.41 -2.47
C ILE A 152 -5.28 15.63 -1.74
N GLY A 153 -6.33 14.93 -2.16
CA GLY A 153 -7.65 14.99 -1.52
C GLY A 153 -7.96 13.79 -0.62
N LEU A 154 -7.30 12.65 -0.86
CA LEU A 154 -7.54 11.41 -0.12
C LEU A 154 -6.22 10.69 0.15
N LEU A 155 -6.09 10.16 1.36
CA LEU A 155 -5.01 9.30 1.78
C LEU A 155 -5.59 7.97 2.27
N GLU A 156 -5.34 6.91 1.54
CA GLU A 156 -5.64 5.55 1.96
C GLU A 156 -4.46 5.02 2.77
N ALA A 157 -4.66 4.87 4.07
CA ALA A 157 -3.62 4.46 5.00
C ALA A 157 -3.48 2.93 5.09
N HIS A 158 -2.39 2.49 5.67
CA HIS A 158 -2.26 1.10 6.10
C HIS A 158 -3.31 0.76 7.15
N GLY A 159 -3.44 1.57 8.20
CA GLY A 159 -4.58 1.56 9.12
C GLY A 159 -4.95 0.16 9.63
N THR A 160 -4.03 -0.51 10.31
CA THR A 160 -4.26 -1.89 10.79
C THR A 160 -5.22 -1.98 11.95
N GLY A 161 -5.49 -0.86 12.61
CA GLY A 161 -6.28 -0.83 13.84
C GLY A 161 -5.52 -1.30 15.07
N THR A 162 -4.19 -1.38 15.01
CA THR A 162 -3.35 -1.66 16.18
C THR A 162 -2.83 -0.36 16.77
N ASP A 163 -2.85 -0.22 18.10
CA ASP A 163 -2.40 1.01 18.79
C ASP A 163 -1.01 1.47 18.35
N ALA A 164 -0.05 0.55 18.33
CA ALA A 164 1.33 0.87 17.94
C ALA A 164 1.46 1.15 16.44
N GLY A 165 0.72 0.45 15.61
CA GLY A 165 0.73 0.60 14.15
C GLY A 165 0.15 1.94 13.72
N ASP A 166 -1.06 2.22 14.15
CA ASP A 166 -1.78 3.44 13.79
C ASP A 166 -1.07 4.69 14.32
N LEU A 167 -0.53 4.63 15.55
CA LEU A 167 0.26 5.73 16.10
C LEU A 167 1.54 5.98 15.29
N ALA A 168 2.29 4.94 14.96
CA ALA A 168 3.53 5.08 14.20
C ALA A 168 3.25 5.60 12.78
N GLU A 169 2.17 5.15 12.16
CA GLU A 169 1.75 5.63 10.84
C GLU A 169 1.35 7.09 10.90
N PHE A 170 0.52 7.48 11.86
CA PHE A 170 0.10 8.87 12.02
C PHE A 170 1.28 9.82 12.27
N GLU A 171 2.27 9.42 13.09
CA GLU A 171 3.49 10.20 13.29
C GLU A 171 4.33 10.31 12.00
N GLY A 172 4.38 9.25 11.20
CA GLY A 172 5.01 9.29 9.87
C GLY A 172 4.31 10.24 8.90
N LEU A 173 2.98 10.24 8.91
CA LEU A 173 2.16 11.17 8.12
C LEU A 173 2.40 12.63 8.56
N LYS A 174 2.45 12.90 9.86
CA LYS A 174 2.73 14.24 10.38
C LYS A 174 4.08 14.80 9.88
N GLU A 175 5.10 13.95 9.72
CA GLU A 175 6.40 14.38 9.20
C GLU A 175 6.29 14.91 7.75
N ILE A 176 5.41 14.31 6.94
CA ILE A 176 5.21 14.67 5.53
C ILE A 176 4.24 15.85 5.37
N PHE A 177 3.13 15.81 6.11
CA PHE A 177 2.04 16.78 6.02
C PHE A 177 2.10 17.86 7.10
N ASN A 178 3.31 18.23 7.54
CA ASN A 178 3.51 19.14 8.65
C ASN A 178 2.87 20.52 8.40
N SER A 179 2.19 21.00 9.44
CA SER A 179 1.44 22.26 9.46
C SER A 179 2.27 23.52 9.16
N ASP A 180 3.59 23.52 9.40
CA ASP A 180 4.43 24.70 9.12
C ASP A 180 4.69 24.88 7.62
N LYS A 181 4.77 23.82 6.85
CA LYS A 181 4.78 23.89 5.37
C LYS A 181 3.43 24.32 4.82
N ALA A 182 2.37 23.89 5.45
CA ALA A 182 1.02 24.16 5.02
C ALA A 182 0.62 25.63 5.26
N LYS A 183 1.11 26.31 6.31
CA LYS A 183 0.85 27.74 6.56
C LYS A 183 1.33 28.66 5.42
N ASN A 184 2.31 28.20 4.64
CA ASN A 184 2.90 28.94 3.51
C ASN A 184 2.48 28.35 2.16
N SER A 185 1.50 27.44 2.11
CA SER A 185 1.03 26.80 0.89
C SER A 185 -0.23 27.49 0.36
N ASP A 186 -0.51 27.30 -0.94
CA ASP A 186 -1.75 27.72 -1.56
C ASP A 186 -3.00 26.97 -1.03
N TYR A 187 -2.80 26.07 -0.08
CA TYR A 187 -3.83 25.23 0.57
C TYR A 187 -3.94 25.55 2.07
N PRO A 188 -4.50 26.71 2.46
CA PRO A 188 -4.53 27.17 3.85
C PRO A 188 -5.46 26.36 4.77
N ASN A 189 -6.32 25.50 4.22
CA ASN A 189 -7.26 24.69 4.99
C ASN A 189 -6.80 23.21 5.00
N TYR A 190 -6.12 22.80 6.05
CA TYR A 190 -5.55 21.45 6.25
C TYR A 190 -6.58 20.32 6.31
N GLN A 191 -7.85 20.65 6.49
CA GLN A 191 -8.94 19.66 6.61
C GLN A 191 -9.45 19.14 5.27
N HIS A 192 -8.78 19.43 4.16
CA HIS A 192 -9.20 18.96 2.84
C HIS A 192 -8.71 17.55 2.51
N ILE A 193 -7.72 17.02 3.23
CA ILE A 193 -7.21 15.66 3.00
C ILE A 193 -8.00 14.69 3.86
N ALA A 194 -8.80 13.85 3.22
CA ALA A 194 -9.49 12.77 3.90
C ALA A 194 -8.50 11.63 4.20
N LEU A 195 -8.53 11.12 5.44
CA LEU A 195 -7.77 9.95 5.87
C LEU A 195 -8.72 8.78 6.12
N GLY A 196 -8.42 7.63 5.54
CA GLY A 196 -9.19 6.42 5.75
C GLY A 196 -8.37 5.15 5.54
N SER A 197 -8.99 4.02 5.84
CA SER A 197 -8.49 2.70 5.49
C SER A 197 -9.66 1.77 5.17
N ILE A 198 -9.64 1.21 3.97
CA ILE A 198 -10.65 0.23 3.52
C ILE A 198 -10.66 -1.03 4.39
N LYS A 199 -9.59 -1.28 5.15
CA LYS A 199 -9.52 -2.38 6.11
C LYS A 199 -10.60 -2.30 7.19
N SER A 200 -11.15 -1.11 7.44
CA SER A 200 -12.35 -0.96 8.28
C SER A 200 -13.59 -1.67 7.74
N GLN A 201 -13.59 -2.00 6.43
CA GLN A 201 -14.74 -2.60 5.75
C GLN A 201 -14.49 -4.07 5.37
N ILE A 202 -13.29 -4.43 5.00
CA ILE A 202 -12.98 -5.75 4.43
C ILE A 202 -11.94 -6.54 5.23
N GLY A 203 -11.42 -5.96 6.31
CA GLY A 203 -10.30 -6.54 7.04
C GLY A 203 -8.96 -6.34 6.34
N HIS A 204 -7.94 -7.02 6.90
CA HIS A 204 -6.55 -6.90 6.44
C HIS A 204 -6.08 -8.19 5.79
#